data_f8e5a0f8a683ed95728e692a7c66e637
#
_entry.id   f8e5a0f8a683ed95728e692a7c66e637
#
_cell.length_a   1.000
_cell.length_b   1.000
_cell.length_c   1.000
_cell.angle_alpha   90.00
_cell.angle_beta   90.00
_cell.angle_gamma   90.00
#
_symmetry.space_group_name_H-M   'P 1'
#
loop_
_entity.id
_entity.type
_entity.pdbx_description
1 polymer ?
#
loop_
_entity_poly.entity_id
_entity_poly.type
_entity_poly.pdbx_seq_one_letter_code
_entity_poly.pdbx_strand_id
1 'polypeptide(L)'
;MAEIPDDRRYTKEHEWAREDGGRVVVGITDHAQDQLGDIVFVQLPDPGTEVTAGQPLGEVESTKSVSDVYSPVSGKVIEKNAEAESNPQIVNEDPYGQGWLVAVEAGGDQSELMDAAAYKAFVEEG
;
A
#
# COMPACT_ATOMS: atom_id res chain seq x y z
N MET A 1 13.88 6.33 -12.06
CA MET A 1 13.72 4.99 -11.49
C MET A 1 12.85 5.03 -10.24
N ALA A 2 11.99 4.05 -10.08
CA ALA A 2 11.14 3.97 -8.89
C ALA A 2 11.99 3.70 -7.65
N GLU A 3 11.63 4.35 -6.57
CA GLU A 3 12.29 4.15 -5.28
C GLU A 3 11.77 2.87 -4.64
N ILE A 4 12.65 2.07 -4.04
CA ILE A 4 12.29 0.84 -3.35
C ILE A 4 13.03 0.78 -2.02
N PRO A 5 12.43 1.39 -0.96
CA PRO A 5 13.07 1.37 0.37
C PRO A 5 13.27 -0.05 0.88
N ASP A 6 14.33 -0.26 1.64
CA ASP A 6 14.70 -1.58 2.14
C ASP A 6 14.24 -1.85 3.57
N ASP A 7 13.45 -0.95 4.15
CA ASP A 7 12.94 -1.07 5.52
C ASP A 7 11.52 -1.64 5.59
N ARG A 8 11.01 -2.17 4.49
CA ARG A 8 9.64 -2.68 4.42
C ARG A 8 9.54 -3.86 3.46
N ARG A 9 8.35 -4.45 3.37
CA ARG A 9 8.07 -5.59 2.50
C ARG A 9 7.12 -5.19 1.38
N TYR A 10 7.02 -6.04 0.36
CA TYR A 10 6.29 -5.72 -0.87
C TYR A 10 5.48 -6.89 -1.37
N THR A 11 4.40 -6.58 -2.12
CA THR A 11 3.58 -7.60 -2.78
C THR A 11 3.77 -7.53 -4.30
N LYS A 12 3.30 -8.57 -4.98
CA LYS A 12 3.29 -8.59 -6.44
C LYS A 12 2.28 -7.61 -7.04
N GLU A 13 1.35 -7.15 -6.21
CA GLU A 13 0.35 -6.17 -6.63
C GLU A 13 0.83 -4.74 -6.39
N HIS A 14 2.10 -4.57 -5.98
CA HIS A 14 2.75 -3.26 -5.80
C HIS A 14 2.21 -2.50 -4.58
N GLU A 15 1.93 -3.22 -3.50
CA GLU A 15 1.71 -2.59 -2.20
C GLU A 15 2.93 -2.84 -1.32
N TRP A 16 3.11 -1.97 -0.33
CA TRP A 16 4.16 -2.16 0.67
C TRP A 16 3.54 -2.30 2.06
N ALA A 17 4.28 -2.97 2.93
CA ALA A 17 3.89 -3.15 4.33
C ALA A 17 5.11 -2.90 5.20
N ARG A 18 4.96 -2.03 6.18
CA ARG A 18 6.05 -1.67 7.10
C ARG A 18 5.58 -1.91 8.54
N GLU A 19 6.32 -2.72 9.26
CA GLU A 19 6.03 -2.95 10.67
C GLU A 19 6.43 -1.72 11.49
N ASP A 20 5.54 -1.30 12.37
CA ASP A 20 5.74 -0.10 13.17
C ASP A 20 5.06 -0.29 14.53
N GLY A 21 5.85 -0.75 15.52
CA GLY A 21 5.39 -0.83 16.89
C GLY A 21 4.17 -1.74 17.11
N GLY A 22 4.12 -2.90 16.49
CA GLY A 22 3.03 -3.84 16.67
C GLY A 22 1.89 -3.68 15.68
N ARG A 23 1.99 -2.72 14.78
CA ARG A 23 1.03 -2.55 13.70
C ARG A 23 1.78 -2.55 12.37
N VAL A 24 1.05 -2.75 11.29
CA VAL A 24 1.61 -2.74 9.94
C VAL A 24 1.00 -1.59 9.17
N VAL A 25 1.84 -0.68 8.68
CA VAL A 25 1.42 0.43 7.84
C VAL A 25 1.47 -0.04 6.39
N VAL A 26 0.44 0.26 5.62
CA VAL A 26 0.28 -0.22 4.25
C VAL A 26 0.13 0.95 3.30
N GLY A 27 0.75 0.85 2.14
CA GLY A 27 0.60 1.82 1.08
C GLY A 27 0.89 1.20 -0.27
N ILE A 28 0.91 2.01 -1.32
CA ILE A 28 1.29 1.55 -2.65
C ILE A 28 2.70 2.04 -2.97
N THR A 29 3.40 1.31 -3.83
CA THR A 29 4.79 1.62 -4.16
C THR A 29 4.89 2.80 -5.12
N ASP A 30 6.11 3.34 -5.24
CA ASP A 30 6.40 4.38 -6.22
C ASP A 30 6.12 3.87 -7.64
N HIS A 31 6.45 2.60 -7.91
CA HIS A 31 6.13 1.97 -9.19
C HIS A 31 4.62 1.99 -9.46
N ALA A 32 3.82 1.67 -8.44
CA ALA A 32 2.36 1.63 -8.58
C ALA A 32 1.80 3.01 -8.90
N GLN A 33 2.22 4.05 -8.17
CA GLN A 33 1.69 5.38 -8.41
C GLN A 33 2.12 5.92 -9.78
N ASP A 34 3.32 5.55 -10.23
CA ASP A 34 3.81 5.96 -11.55
C ASP A 34 2.98 5.31 -12.66
N GLN A 35 2.64 4.04 -12.51
CA GLN A 35 1.81 3.33 -13.49
C GLN A 35 0.38 3.87 -13.53
N LEU A 36 -0.15 4.26 -12.38
CA LEU A 36 -1.51 4.80 -12.30
C LEU A 36 -1.61 6.22 -12.86
N GLY A 37 -0.57 7.03 -12.69
CA GLY A 37 -0.63 8.44 -13.03
C GLY A 37 -1.23 9.25 -11.90
N ASP A 38 -1.79 10.43 -12.22
CA ASP A 38 -2.31 11.35 -11.21
C ASP A 38 -3.49 10.73 -10.45
N ILE A 39 -3.32 10.53 -9.15
CA ILE A 39 -4.35 9.97 -8.31
C ILE A 39 -5.32 11.06 -7.90
N VAL A 40 -6.61 10.83 -8.15
CA VAL A 40 -7.65 11.83 -7.94
C VAL A 40 -8.67 11.42 -6.88
N PHE A 41 -8.69 10.14 -6.49
CA PHE A 41 -9.62 9.66 -5.49
C PHE A 41 -9.05 8.43 -4.79
N VAL A 42 -9.20 8.39 -3.47
CA VAL A 42 -8.74 7.26 -2.64
C VAL A 42 -9.90 6.89 -1.73
N GLN A 43 -10.26 5.60 -1.73
CA GLN A 43 -11.29 5.08 -0.83
C GLN A 43 -10.66 4.03 0.07
N LEU A 44 -10.72 4.27 1.38
CA LEU A 44 -10.08 3.43 2.39
C LEU A 44 -11.12 2.85 3.35
N PRO A 45 -10.85 1.67 3.94
CA PRO A 45 -11.75 1.10 4.94
C PRO A 45 -11.67 1.86 6.25
N ASP A 46 -12.79 1.90 6.97
CA ASP A 46 -12.83 2.53 8.28
C ASP A 46 -12.11 1.69 9.33
N PRO A 47 -11.61 2.32 10.41
CA PRO A 47 -11.06 1.57 11.54
C PRO A 47 -12.09 0.57 12.06
N GLY A 48 -11.61 -0.62 12.40
CA GLY A 48 -12.46 -1.72 12.82
C GLY A 48 -12.79 -2.71 11.73
N THR A 49 -12.50 -2.37 10.47
CA THR A 49 -12.73 -3.26 9.33
C THR A 49 -11.69 -4.38 9.33
N GLU A 50 -12.13 -5.61 9.13
CA GLU A 50 -11.21 -6.73 8.98
C GLU A 50 -10.74 -6.83 7.54
N VAL A 51 -9.44 -7.08 7.35
CA VAL A 51 -8.84 -7.26 6.03
C VAL A 51 -8.15 -8.61 5.98
N THR A 52 -8.07 -9.17 4.79
CA THR A 52 -7.47 -10.48 4.56
C THR A 52 -6.38 -10.35 3.50
N ALA A 53 -5.22 -10.93 3.76
CA ALA A 53 -4.11 -10.90 2.81
C ALA A 53 -4.58 -11.41 1.45
N GLY A 54 -4.27 -10.64 0.40
CA GLY A 54 -4.64 -10.99 -0.97
C GLY A 54 -6.03 -10.57 -1.38
N GLN A 55 -6.81 -9.94 -0.49
CA GLN A 55 -8.14 -9.45 -0.80
C GLN A 55 -8.15 -7.93 -0.87
N PRO A 56 -9.06 -7.32 -1.66
CA PRO A 56 -9.11 -5.86 -1.74
C PRO A 56 -9.44 -5.24 -0.39
N LEU A 57 -8.71 -4.18 -0.03
CA LEU A 57 -9.02 -3.41 1.17
C LEU A 57 -9.54 -2.02 0.83
N GLY A 58 -9.26 -1.53 -0.37
CA GLY A 58 -9.71 -0.21 -0.79
C GLY A 58 -9.43 0.00 -2.26
N GLU A 59 -9.64 1.22 -2.72
CA GLU A 59 -9.46 1.57 -4.12
C GLU A 59 -8.70 2.87 -4.28
N VAL A 60 -7.95 2.97 -5.36
CA VAL A 60 -7.27 4.19 -5.77
C VAL A 60 -7.71 4.50 -7.20
N GLU A 61 -8.24 5.68 -7.43
CA GLU A 61 -8.69 6.10 -8.75
C GLU A 61 -7.74 7.17 -9.30
N SER A 62 -7.32 6.99 -10.53
CA SER A 62 -6.47 7.96 -11.22
C SER A 62 -7.24 8.55 -12.40
N THR A 63 -6.60 9.47 -13.10
CA THR A 63 -7.17 10.04 -14.33
C THR A 63 -7.30 9.00 -15.43
N LYS A 64 -6.62 7.86 -15.31
CA LYS A 64 -6.60 6.83 -16.35
C LYS A 64 -7.44 5.59 -16.00
N SER A 65 -7.51 5.22 -14.71
CA SER A 65 -8.15 3.95 -14.34
C SER A 65 -8.47 3.91 -12.85
N VAL A 66 -9.21 2.86 -12.46
CA VAL A 66 -9.49 2.54 -11.06
C VAL A 66 -8.75 1.25 -10.73
N SER A 67 -8.07 1.21 -9.61
CA SER A 67 -7.31 0.05 -9.18
C SER A 67 -7.66 -0.34 -7.75
N ASP A 68 -7.89 -1.64 -7.53
CA ASP A 68 -8.04 -2.16 -6.17
C ASP A 68 -6.68 -2.16 -5.49
N VAL A 69 -6.69 -1.87 -4.19
CA VAL A 69 -5.51 -2.06 -3.33
C VAL A 69 -5.75 -3.33 -2.52
N TYR A 70 -4.88 -4.31 -2.70
CA TYR A 70 -5.00 -5.59 -1.99
C TYR A 70 -4.21 -5.51 -0.69
N SER A 71 -4.78 -6.09 0.36
CA SER A 71 -4.10 -6.08 1.64
C SER A 71 -2.91 -7.05 1.62
N PRO A 72 -1.73 -6.59 2.04
CA PRO A 72 -0.57 -7.50 2.13
C PRO A 72 -0.62 -8.39 3.37
N VAL A 73 -1.50 -8.08 4.34
CA VAL A 73 -1.58 -8.80 5.61
C VAL A 73 -3.02 -9.00 6.00
N SER A 74 -3.26 -9.96 6.90
CA SER A 74 -4.58 -10.18 7.50
C SER A 74 -4.62 -9.54 8.88
N GLY A 75 -5.73 -8.89 9.22
CA GLY A 75 -5.87 -8.25 10.51
C GLY A 75 -7.02 -7.26 10.50
N LYS A 76 -6.98 -6.32 11.44
CA LYS A 76 -8.01 -5.32 11.59
C LYS A 76 -7.43 -3.93 11.36
N VAL A 77 -8.10 -3.11 10.57
CA VAL A 77 -7.69 -1.73 10.35
C VAL A 77 -7.87 -0.96 11.66
N ILE A 78 -6.80 -0.32 12.11
CA ILE A 78 -6.85 0.49 13.33
C ILE A 78 -6.80 1.98 13.03
N GLU A 79 -6.32 2.34 11.82
CA GLU A 79 -6.24 3.74 11.42
C GLU A 79 -6.23 3.82 9.90
N LYS A 80 -6.89 4.83 9.34
CA LYS A 80 -6.76 5.13 7.92
C LYS A 80 -6.19 6.53 7.76
N ASN A 81 -5.51 6.77 6.65
CA ASN A 81 -4.91 8.08 6.39
C ASN A 81 -5.95 9.00 5.77
N ALA A 82 -6.62 9.78 6.61
CA ALA A 82 -7.66 10.70 6.15
C ALA A 82 -7.10 11.74 5.18
N GLU A 83 -5.82 12.08 5.30
CA GLU A 83 -5.21 13.04 4.40
C GLU A 83 -5.10 12.49 2.98
N ALA A 84 -4.86 11.19 2.83
CA ALA A 84 -4.85 10.59 1.49
C ALA A 84 -6.22 10.65 0.84
N GLU A 85 -7.30 10.58 1.61
CA GLU A 85 -8.66 10.72 1.07
C GLU A 85 -8.98 12.17 0.71
N SER A 86 -8.54 13.12 1.53
CA SER A 86 -8.84 14.53 1.28
C SER A 86 -7.86 15.17 0.28
N ASN A 87 -6.66 14.63 0.16
CA ASN A 87 -5.65 15.13 -0.75
C ASN A 87 -4.93 13.96 -1.44
N PRO A 88 -5.61 13.32 -2.42
CA PRO A 88 -5.06 12.10 -3.06
C PRO A 88 -3.69 12.29 -3.70
N GLN A 89 -3.33 13.49 -4.08
CA GLN A 89 -2.04 13.76 -4.70
C GLN A 89 -0.85 13.41 -3.81
N ILE A 90 -1.07 13.32 -2.50
CA ILE A 90 0.00 12.99 -1.58
C ILE A 90 0.51 11.56 -1.82
N VAL A 91 -0.33 10.69 -2.36
CA VAL A 91 0.06 9.32 -2.71
C VAL A 91 1.05 9.32 -3.87
N ASN A 92 0.88 10.24 -4.82
CA ASN A 92 1.86 10.41 -5.91
C ASN A 92 3.16 11.04 -5.39
N GLU A 93 3.05 12.03 -4.51
CA GLU A 93 4.20 12.83 -4.08
C GLU A 93 5.09 12.11 -3.09
N ASP A 94 4.48 11.32 -2.19
CA ASP A 94 5.22 10.69 -1.11
C ASP A 94 4.59 9.33 -0.75
N PRO A 95 4.65 8.35 -1.68
CA PRO A 95 3.94 7.07 -1.48
C PRO A 95 4.46 6.26 -0.30
N TYR A 96 5.69 6.45 0.12
CA TYR A 96 6.28 5.71 1.24
C TYR A 96 6.21 6.46 2.57
N GLY A 97 5.85 7.72 2.54
CA GLY A 97 5.77 8.56 3.74
C GLY A 97 4.35 9.01 4.00
N GLN A 98 4.07 10.29 3.74
CA GLN A 98 2.78 10.87 4.05
C GLN A 98 1.63 10.27 3.25
N GLY A 99 1.92 9.59 2.14
CA GLY A 99 0.92 8.94 1.30
C GLY A 99 0.57 7.52 1.72
N TRP A 100 0.88 7.11 2.96
CA TRP A 100 0.46 5.81 3.46
C TRP A 100 -1.08 5.71 3.45
N LEU A 101 -1.61 4.50 3.41
CA LEU A 101 -3.06 4.31 3.27
C LEU A 101 -3.72 3.89 4.57
N VAL A 102 -3.34 2.76 5.15
CA VAL A 102 -3.96 2.27 6.38
C VAL A 102 -2.90 1.70 7.31
N ALA A 103 -3.24 1.62 8.60
CA ALA A 103 -2.46 0.86 9.58
C ALA A 103 -3.34 -0.28 10.06
N VAL A 104 -2.78 -1.49 10.11
CA VAL A 104 -3.49 -2.72 10.41
C VAL A 104 -2.86 -3.37 11.63
N GLU A 105 -3.69 -3.82 12.57
CA GLU A 105 -3.22 -4.69 13.66
C GLU A 105 -3.13 -6.10 13.07
N ALA A 106 -1.92 -6.48 12.69
CA ALA A 106 -1.71 -7.74 11.99
C ALA A 106 -1.04 -8.74 12.92
N GLY A 107 -1.60 -9.94 12.98
CA GLY A 107 -1.02 -11.01 13.76
C GLY A 107 -0.56 -12.18 12.92
N GLY A 108 -0.42 -12.00 11.64
CA GLY A 108 -0.17 -13.10 10.73
C GLY A 108 1.26 -13.19 10.26
N ASP A 109 1.50 -14.26 9.51
CA ASP A 109 2.77 -14.54 8.87
C ASP A 109 2.92 -13.65 7.63
N GLN A 110 4.05 -12.97 7.52
CA GLN A 110 4.36 -12.11 6.38
C GLN A 110 5.41 -12.75 5.46
N SER A 111 5.63 -14.04 5.58
CA SER A 111 6.70 -14.73 4.85
C SER A 111 6.49 -14.72 3.33
N GLU A 112 5.27 -14.52 2.86
CA GLU A 112 4.98 -14.46 1.43
C GLU A 112 5.32 -13.11 0.81
N LEU A 113 5.59 -12.11 1.62
CA LEU A 113 5.92 -10.78 1.13
C LEU A 113 7.39 -10.75 0.69
N MET A 114 7.65 -9.95 -0.34
CA MET A 114 9.01 -9.81 -0.87
C MET A 114 9.77 -8.75 -0.09
N ASP A 115 11.09 -8.95 0.06
CA ASP A 115 11.93 -7.86 0.53
C ASP A 115 12.22 -6.92 -0.65
N ALA A 116 12.97 -5.85 -0.40
CA ALA A 116 13.26 -4.84 -1.42
C ALA A 116 14.01 -5.43 -2.60
N ALA A 117 14.96 -6.32 -2.35
CA ALA A 117 15.77 -6.92 -3.42
C ALA A 117 14.90 -7.81 -4.33
N ALA A 118 14.02 -8.62 -3.73
CA ALA A 118 13.13 -9.49 -4.50
C ALA A 118 12.12 -8.68 -5.29
N TYR A 119 11.58 -7.63 -4.69
CA TYR A 119 10.63 -6.77 -5.38
C TYR A 119 11.28 -6.03 -6.54
N LYS A 120 12.50 -5.54 -6.34
CA LYS A 120 13.24 -4.86 -7.40
C LYS A 120 13.44 -5.79 -8.59
N ALA A 121 13.84 -7.04 -8.35
CA ALA A 121 14.00 -8.02 -9.41
C ALA A 121 12.67 -8.29 -10.12
N PHE A 122 11.58 -8.38 -9.36
CA PHE A 122 10.26 -8.61 -9.91
C PHE A 122 9.83 -7.46 -10.84
N VAL A 123 10.05 -6.22 -10.43
CA VAL A 123 9.70 -5.05 -11.23
C VAL A 123 10.54 -4.98 -12.51
N GLU A 124 11.83 -5.31 -12.40
CA GLU A 124 12.74 -5.26 -13.56
C GLU A 124 12.42 -6.34 -14.58
N GLU A 125 11.91 -7.48 -14.15
CA GLU A 125 11.52 -8.56 -15.05
C GLU A 125 10.17 -8.34 -15.70
N GLY A 126 9.29 -7.61 -15.01
CA GLY A 126 7.93 -7.39 -15.45
C GLY A 126 7.73 -6.13 -16.21
#